data_9731ef1b2762c8f58001fd0e6fa017ea
#
_entry.id   9731ef1b2762c8f58001fd0e6fa017ea
#
_cell.length_a   1.000
_cell.length_b   1.000
_cell.length_c   1.000
_cell.angle_alpha   90.00
_cell.angle_beta   90.00
_cell.angle_gamma   90.00
#
_symmetry.space_group_name_H-M   'P 1'
#
loop_
_entity.id
_entity.type
_entity.pdbx_description
1 polymer ?
#
loop_
_entity_poly.entity_id
_entity_poly.type
_entity_poly.pdbx_seq_one_letter_code
_entity_poly.pdbx_strand_id
1 'polypeptide(L)'
;DKFGVPLLLLLATLLAYGIVWYKLGFFLDDWYIILFQEKFGPSGFWMFFSEDRPLEALPFVVFFSFLKDSPLAWAFFALIMRWVLSLVFWMTLNKFFPNQRKLWVWVTLIFTVYPGFKFHNFSIMFALFYVFFTFHILSFYCMARAIEKRQRAWIYGLWTLLGAVCLVI
;
A
#
# COMPACT_ATOMS: atom_id res chain seq x y z
N ASP A 1 5.30 7.56 22.87
CA ASP A 1 6.29 6.56 22.37
C ASP A 1 6.27 6.52 20.84
N LYS A 2 7.37 6.96 20.22
CA LYS A 2 7.46 7.05 18.75
C LYS A 2 7.45 5.66 18.08
N PHE A 3 7.87 4.63 18.78
CA PHE A 3 7.98 3.26 18.27
C PHE A 3 6.83 2.35 18.71
N GLY A 4 6.08 2.72 19.76
CA GLY A 4 5.02 1.87 20.30
C GLY A 4 3.87 1.62 19.34
N VAL A 5 3.39 2.67 18.66
CA VAL A 5 2.27 2.51 17.69
C VAL A 5 2.68 1.74 16.44
N PRO A 6 3.82 2.03 15.78
CA PRO A 6 4.30 1.21 14.67
C PRO A 6 4.42 -0.28 15.01
N LEU A 7 4.98 -0.59 16.17
CA LEU A 7 5.12 -1.98 16.63
C LEU A 7 3.76 -2.62 16.93
N LEU A 8 2.84 -1.89 17.56
CA LEU A 8 1.49 -2.37 17.84
C LEU A 8 0.74 -2.70 16.53
N LEU A 9 0.84 -1.85 15.50
CA LEU A 9 0.23 -2.09 14.19
C LEU A 9 0.88 -3.28 13.48
N LEU A 10 2.20 -3.47 13.62
CA LEU A 10 2.88 -4.64 13.08
C LEU A 10 2.38 -5.92 13.75
N LEU A 11 2.32 -5.94 15.08
CA LEU A 11 1.81 -7.08 15.83
C LEU A 11 0.35 -7.40 15.48
N ALA A 12 -0.50 -6.38 15.35
CA ALA A 12 -1.89 -6.55 14.94
C ALA A 12 -1.97 -7.15 13.51
N THR A 13 -1.15 -6.68 12.57
CA THR A 13 -1.08 -7.23 11.21
C THR A 13 -0.63 -8.70 11.22
N LEU A 14 0.42 -9.02 11.97
CA LEU A 14 0.95 -10.38 12.06
C LEU A 14 -0.04 -11.33 12.74
N LEU A 15 -0.71 -10.92 13.80
CA LEU A 15 -1.70 -11.75 14.49
C LEU A 15 -2.95 -11.98 13.63
N ALA A 16 -3.41 -10.96 12.91
CA ALA A 16 -4.61 -11.08 12.10
C ALA A 16 -4.40 -11.86 10.79
N TYR A 17 -3.25 -11.70 10.14
CA TYR A 17 -3.00 -12.21 8.78
C TYR A 17 -1.72 -13.03 8.65
N GLY A 18 -0.76 -12.84 9.55
CA GLY A 18 0.55 -13.50 9.49
C GLY A 18 0.50 -15.00 9.81
N ILE A 19 -0.53 -15.49 10.49
CA ILE A 19 -0.60 -16.89 10.92
C ILE A 19 -0.76 -17.85 9.72
N VAL A 20 -1.41 -17.40 8.66
CA VAL A 20 -1.75 -18.24 7.49
C VAL A 20 -1.00 -17.86 6.22
N TRP A 21 -0.19 -16.80 6.23
CA TRP A 21 0.45 -16.26 5.02
C TRP A 21 1.27 -17.30 4.23
N TYR A 22 1.96 -18.19 4.92
CA TYR A 22 2.82 -19.22 4.32
C TYR A 22 2.04 -20.37 3.67
N LYS A 23 0.72 -20.43 3.87
CA LYS A 23 -0.20 -21.42 3.26
C LYS A 23 -0.94 -20.82 2.07
N LEU A 24 -0.81 -19.51 1.83
CA LEU A 24 -1.50 -18.85 0.74
C LEU A 24 -0.76 -19.13 -0.58
N GLY A 25 -1.54 -19.51 -1.60
CA GLY A 25 -1.09 -19.61 -2.97
C GLY A 25 -1.58 -18.44 -3.81
N PHE A 26 -1.57 -18.64 -5.11
CA PHE A 26 -2.23 -17.74 -6.06
C PHE A 26 -3.71 -18.07 -6.17
N PHE A 27 -4.55 -17.03 -6.27
CA PHE A 27 -6.00 -17.17 -6.29
C PHE A 27 -6.59 -16.39 -7.47
N LEU A 28 -7.58 -16.99 -8.16
CA LEU A 28 -8.37 -16.37 -9.23
C LEU A 28 -7.54 -15.48 -10.17
N ASP A 29 -7.65 -14.15 -10.01
CA ASP A 29 -6.99 -13.17 -10.87
C ASP A 29 -5.46 -13.20 -10.80
N ASP A 30 -4.89 -13.67 -9.68
CA ASP A 30 -3.44 -13.84 -9.56
C ASP A 30 -2.91 -14.81 -10.63
N TRP A 31 -3.64 -15.89 -10.95
CA TRP A 31 -3.24 -16.83 -11.98
C TRP A 31 -3.21 -16.22 -13.37
N TYR A 32 -4.18 -15.37 -13.67
CA TYR A 32 -4.19 -14.67 -14.94
C TYR A 32 -2.98 -13.75 -15.10
N ILE A 33 -2.62 -13.05 -14.02
CA ILE A 33 -1.45 -12.17 -13.99
C ILE A 33 -0.15 -12.96 -14.12
N ILE A 34 -0.02 -14.10 -13.43
CA ILE A 34 1.15 -14.98 -13.54
C ILE A 34 1.31 -15.51 -14.98
N LEU A 35 0.24 -16.07 -15.58
CA LEU A 35 0.28 -16.56 -16.94
C LEU A 35 0.64 -15.48 -17.95
N PHE A 36 0.14 -14.25 -17.74
CA PHE A 36 0.49 -13.11 -18.56
C PHE A 36 1.99 -12.74 -18.42
N GLN A 37 2.47 -12.71 -17.19
CA GLN A 37 3.87 -12.45 -16.89
C GLN A 37 4.79 -13.53 -17.46
N GLU A 38 4.46 -14.81 -17.34
CA GLU A 38 5.23 -15.92 -17.94
C GLU A 38 5.33 -15.79 -19.46
N LYS A 39 4.26 -15.33 -20.12
CA LYS A 39 4.23 -15.22 -21.58
C LYS A 39 4.95 -13.97 -22.11
N PHE A 40 4.81 -12.83 -21.45
CA PHE A 40 5.25 -11.53 -21.97
C PHE A 40 6.35 -10.88 -21.12
N GLY A 41 6.71 -11.47 -19.99
CA GLY A 41 7.62 -10.89 -19.01
C GLY A 41 7.04 -9.67 -18.26
N PRO A 42 7.75 -9.13 -17.27
CA PRO A 42 7.27 -7.99 -16.49
C PRO A 42 6.98 -6.75 -17.35
N SER A 43 7.76 -6.50 -18.40
CA SER A 43 7.54 -5.37 -19.31
C SER A 43 6.24 -5.48 -20.10
N GLY A 44 5.67 -6.67 -20.24
CA GLY A 44 4.39 -6.89 -20.91
C GLY A 44 3.22 -6.15 -20.23
N PHE A 45 3.33 -5.83 -18.94
CA PHE A 45 2.28 -5.10 -18.21
C PHE A 45 2.04 -3.68 -18.76
N TRP A 46 3.03 -3.07 -19.43
CA TRP A 46 2.79 -1.81 -20.15
C TRP A 46 1.77 -1.97 -21.27
N MET A 47 1.82 -3.11 -21.99
CA MET A 47 0.83 -3.42 -23.03
C MET A 47 -0.51 -3.78 -22.39
N PHE A 48 -0.51 -4.54 -21.30
CA PHE A 48 -1.72 -4.98 -20.61
C PHE A 48 -2.58 -3.81 -20.10
N PHE A 49 -1.95 -2.78 -19.54
CA PHE A 49 -2.63 -1.61 -18.96
C PHE A 49 -2.69 -0.39 -19.90
N SER A 50 -2.21 -0.51 -21.16
CA SER A 50 -2.03 0.62 -22.07
C SER A 50 -3.31 1.40 -22.37
N GLU A 51 -4.47 0.72 -22.41
CA GLU A 51 -5.72 1.31 -22.86
C GLU A 51 -6.51 2.03 -21.74
N ASP A 52 -6.44 1.53 -20.51
CA ASP A 52 -7.30 2.05 -19.43
C ASP A 52 -6.51 2.68 -18.27
N ARG A 53 -5.39 2.08 -17.84
CA ARG A 53 -4.66 2.49 -16.64
C ARG A 53 -3.15 2.36 -16.80
N PRO A 54 -2.52 3.09 -17.73
CA PRO A 54 -1.11 2.87 -18.09
C PRO A 54 -0.13 2.99 -16.91
N LEU A 55 -0.42 3.82 -15.92
CA LEU A 55 0.46 3.99 -14.75
C LEU A 55 0.37 2.83 -13.75
N GLU A 56 -0.71 2.05 -13.75
CA GLU A 56 -0.78 0.82 -12.96
C GLU A 56 0.24 -0.23 -13.41
N ALA A 57 0.71 -0.18 -14.66
CA ALA A 57 1.77 -1.05 -15.14
C ALA A 57 3.05 -0.93 -14.32
N LEU A 58 3.38 0.28 -13.82
CA LEU A 58 4.65 0.55 -13.16
C LEU A 58 4.88 -0.31 -11.92
N PRO A 59 3.98 -0.40 -10.92
CA PRO A 59 4.14 -1.30 -9.80
C PRO A 59 4.23 -2.77 -10.21
N PHE A 60 3.44 -3.22 -11.19
CA PHE A 60 3.53 -4.59 -11.69
C PHE A 60 4.93 -4.89 -12.26
N VAL A 61 5.43 -4.05 -13.14
CA VAL A 61 6.78 -4.21 -13.73
C VAL A 61 7.85 -4.24 -12.64
N VAL A 62 7.80 -3.30 -11.71
CA VAL A 62 8.80 -3.19 -10.64
C VAL A 62 8.75 -4.42 -9.73
N PHE A 63 7.61 -4.75 -9.17
CA PHE A 63 7.54 -5.80 -8.16
C PHE A 63 7.70 -7.21 -8.75
N PHE A 64 7.21 -7.48 -9.97
CA PHE A 64 7.50 -8.75 -10.64
C PHE A 64 8.98 -8.96 -10.95
N SER A 65 9.73 -7.89 -11.20
CA SER A 65 11.18 -7.99 -11.40
C SER A 65 11.90 -8.53 -10.16
N PHE A 66 11.37 -8.32 -8.96
CA PHE A 66 11.97 -8.78 -7.69
C PHE A 66 11.30 -10.02 -7.13
N LEU A 67 9.96 -10.06 -7.09
CA LEU A 67 9.19 -11.10 -6.41
C LEU A 67 8.96 -12.33 -7.30
N LYS A 68 9.04 -12.14 -8.63
CA LYS A 68 8.82 -13.20 -9.64
C LYS A 68 7.51 -13.95 -9.36
N ASP A 69 7.50 -15.26 -9.60
CA ASP A 69 6.34 -16.15 -9.49
C ASP A 69 6.26 -16.85 -8.13
N SER A 70 6.84 -16.24 -7.08
CA SER A 70 6.86 -16.84 -5.74
C SER A 70 5.63 -16.44 -4.92
N PRO A 71 4.66 -17.36 -4.67
CA PRO A 71 3.49 -17.05 -3.85
C PRO A 71 3.85 -16.56 -2.45
N LEU A 72 4.89 -17.15 -1.84
CA LEU A 72 5.35 -16.78 -0.50
C LEU A 72 5.91 -15.37 -0.48
N ALA A 73 6.68 -14.97 -1.51
CA ALA A 73 7.23 -13.63 -1.60
C ALA A 73 6.12 -12.58 -1.74
N TRP A 74 5.11 -12.86 -2.57
CA TRP A 74 3.96 -11.98 -2.74
C TRP A 74 3.10 -11.88 -1.49
N ALA A 75 2.82 -13.01 -0.82
CA ALA A 75 2.07 -13.01 0.43
C ALA A 75 2.80 -12.26 1.55
N PHE A 76 4.12 -12.41 1.67
CA PHE A 76 4.93 -11.66 2.61
C PHE A 76 4.95 -10.17 2.27
N PHE A 77 5.10 -9.82 1.02
CA PHE A 77 5.03 -8.43 0.55
C PHE A 77 3.67 -7.79 0.85
N ALA A 78 2.57 -8.52 0.64
CA ALA A 78 1.23 -8.06 1.00
C ALA A 78 1.09 -7.74 2.49
N LEU A 79 1.67 -8.57 3.38
CA LEU A 79 1.69 -8.29 4.83
C LEU A 79 2.47 -7.00 5.15
N ILE A 80 3.64 -6.82 4.54
CA ILE A 80 4.45 -5.61 4.73
C ILE A 80 3.67 -4.39 4.25
N MET A 81 3.09 -4.44 3.06
CA MET A 81 2.37 -3.30 2.48
C MET A 81 1.11 -2.96 3.28
N ARG A 82 0.42 -3.96 3.84
CA ARG A 82 -0.70 -3.72 4.75
C ARG A 82 -0.26 -2.97 6.01
N TRP A 83 0.85 -3.36 6.62
CA TRP A 83 1.43 -2.64 7.74
C TRP A 83 1.83 -1.20 7.36
N VAL A 84 2.52 -1.01 6.24
CA VAL A 84 2.91 0.31 5.72
C VAL A 84 1.70 1.19 5.48
N LEU A 85 0.64 0.66 4.85
CA LEU A 85 -0.61 1.35 4.64
C LEU A 85 -1.23 1.83 5.97
N SER A 86 -1.25 0.95 6.98
CA SER A 86 -1.75 1.29 8.31
C SER A 86 -0.93 2.39 8.98
N LEU A 87 0.40 2.37 8.81
CA LEU A 87 1.29 3.42 9.31
C LEU A 87 0.99 4.78 8.64
N VAL A 88 0.91 4.78 7.31
CA VAL A 88 0.63 6.01 6.56
C VAL A 88 -0.74 6.55 6.91
N PHE A 89 -1.75 5.69 7.07
CA PHE A 89 -3.07 6.08 7.52
C PHE A 89 -3.04 6.72 8.91
N TRP A 90 -2.39 6.08 9.89
CA TRP A 90 -2.20 6.63 11.22
C TRP A 90 -1.48 7.98 11.21
N MET A 91 -0.40 8.10 10.44
CA MET A 91 0.34 9.36 10.28
C MET A 91 -0.53 10.47 9.70
N THR A 92 -1.35 10.15 8.70
CA THR A 92 -2.27 11.07 8.05
C THR A 92 -3.34 11.58 9.01
N LEU A 93 -3.99 10.67 9.76
CA LEU A 93 -4.99 11.05 10.77
C LEU A 93 -4.40 11.96 11.85
N ASN A 94 -3.21 11.63 12.38
CA ASN A 94 -2.54 12.48 13.36
C ASN A 94 -2.15 13.83 12.78
N LYS A 95 -1.93 13.92 11.49
CA LYS A 95 -1.59 15.16 10.81
C LYS A 95 -2.80 16.09 10.70
N PHE A 96 -3.95 15.53 10.30
CA PHE A 96 -5.18 16.31 10.18
C PHE A 96 -5.79 16.67 11.54
N PHE A 97 -5.67 15.78 12.53
CA PHE A 97 -6.36 15.91 13.82
C PHE A 97 -5.41 15.65 15.01
N PRO A 98 -4.47 16.53 15.30
CA PRO A 98 -3.38 16.29 16.25
C PRO A 98 -3.83 16.10 17.71
N ASN A 99 -5.02 16.61 18.07
CA ASN A 99 -5.53 16.59 19.45
C ASN A 99 -6.13 15.25 19.88
N GLN A 100 -6.33 14.30 18.95
CA GLN A 100 -7.06 13.05 19.19
C GLN A 100 -6.18 11.80 18.98
N ARG A 101 -4.89 11.88 19.30
CA ARG A 101 -3.90 10.83 19.01
C ARG A 101 -4.30 9.44 19.49
N LYS A 102 -4.88 9.32 20.69
CA LYS A 102 -5.33 8.03 21.24
C LYS A 102 -6.47 7.43 20.42
N LEU A 103 -7.41 8.25 19.98
CA LEU A 103 -8.52 7.81 19.11
C LEU A 103 -7.99 7.25 17.80
N TRP A 104 -7.00 7.93 17.18
CA TRP A 104 -6.44 7.48 15.90
C TRP A 104 -5.69 6.15 15.97
N VAL A 105 -5.14 5.81 17.11
CA VAL A 105 -4.57 4.45 17.32
C VAL A 105 -5.67 3.41 17.21
N TRP A 106 -6.81 3.58 17.89
CA TRP A 106 -7.94 2.65 17.82
C TRP A 106 -8.57 2.57 16.44
N VAL A 107 -8.79 3.73 15.81
CA VAL A 107 -9.33 3.78 14.43
C VAL A 107 -8.41 3.04 13.46
N THR A 108 -7.09 3.25 13.58
CA THR A 108 -6.12 2.56 12.73
C THR A 108 -6.04 1.06 13.04
N LEU A 109 -6.15 0.64 14.29
CA LEU A 109 -6.21 -0.77 14.65
C LEU A 109 -7.44 -1.45 14.02
N ILE A 110 -8.61 -0.82 14.13
CA ILE A 110 -9.84 -1.34 13.49
C ILE A 110 -9.63 -1.42 11.97
N PHE A 111 -9.09 -0.38 11.34
CA PHE A 111 -8.76 -0.37 9.92
C PHE A 111 -7.81 -1.52 9.54
N THR A 112 -6.76 -1.74 10.34
CA THR A 112 -5.76 -2.78 10.10
C THR A 112 -6.34 -4.19 10.14
N VAL A 113 -7.21 -4.49 11.13
CA VAL A 113 -7.74 -5.84 11.37
C VAL A 113 -9.16 -6.04 10.83
N TYR A 114 -9.72 -5.07 10.08
CA TYR A 114 -11.11 -5.10 9.65
C TYR A 114 -11.46 -6.37 8.86
N PRO A 115 -12.41 -7.20 9.33
CA PRO A 115 -12.68 -8.51 8.75
C PRO A 115 -13.62 -8.45 7.53
N GLY A 116 -14.21 -7.31 7.24
CA GLY A 116 -15.19 -7.14 6.15
C GLY A 116 -14.60 -7.28 4.75
N PHE A 117 -13.28 -7.26 4.64
CA PHE A 117 -12.57 -7.43 3.40
C PHE A 117 -12.25 -8.91 3.17
N LYS A 118 -13.11 -9.61 2.43
CA LYS A 118 -13.06 -11.07 2.29
C LYS A 118 -11.94 -11.61 1.40
N PHE A 119 -11.26 -10.76 0.64
CA PHE A 119 -10.31 -11.16 -0.39
C PHE A 119 -8.84 -11.10 0.03
N HIS A 120 -8.56 -11.29 1.32
CA HIS A 120 -7.18 -11.30 1.85
C HIS A 120 -6.30 -12.43 1.30
N ASN A 121 -6.89 -13.38 0.61
CA ASN A 121 -6.21 -14.56 0.09
C ASN A 121 -5.48 -14.30 -1.24
N PHE A 122 -5.74 -13.19 -1.90
CA PHE A 122 -5.08 -12.80 -3.13
C PHE A 122 -3.71 -12.20 -2.82
N SER A 123 -2.66 -12.86 -3.30
CA SER A 123 -1.30 -12.45 -2.98
C SER A 123 -0.85 -11.25 -3.79
N ILE A 124 -1.03 -11.29 -5.12
CA ILE A 124 -0.53 -10.27 -6.05
C ILE A 124 -1.45 -9.07 -6.07
N MET A 125 -2.72 -9.30 -6.40
CA MET A 125 -3.69 -8.19 -6.56
C MET A 125 -3.79 -7.36 -5.30
N PHE A 126 -3.85 -7.99 -4.11
CA PHE A 126 -3.97 -7.25 -2.86
C PHE A 126 -2.66 -6.62 -2.40
N ALA A 127 -1.52 -7.22 -2.68
CA ALA A 127 -0.23 -6.57 -2.44
C ALA A 127 -0.16 -5.24 -3.19
N LEU A 128 -0.51 -5.25 -4.48
CA LEU A 128 -0.49 -4.05 -5.31
C LEU A 128 -1.61 -3.06 -4.94
N PHE A 129 -2.80 -3.57 -4.58
CA PHE A 129 -3.86 -2.73 -4.05
C PHE A 129 -3.42 -1.96 -2.79
N TYR A 130 -2.70 -2.59 -1.86
CA TYR A 130 -2.13 -1.88 -0.70
C TYR A 130 -1.08 -0.86 -1.10
N VAL A 131 -0.30 -1.12 -2.16
CA VAL A 131 0.64 -0.13 -2.71
C VAL A 131 -0.12 1.11 -3.19
N PHE A 132 -1.13 0.94 -4.05
CA PHE A 132 -1.93 2.05 -4.57
C PHE A 132 -2.64 2.82 -3.45
N PHE A 133 -3.27 2.11 -2.51
CA PHE A 133 -3.90 2.76 -1.35
C PHE A 133 -2.90 3.52 -0.50
N THR A 134 -1.70 3.00 -0.32
CA THR A 134 -0.64 3.69 0.42
C THR A 134 -0.27 5.00 -0.25
N PHE A 135 -0.07 5.00 -1.57
CA PHE A 135 0.21 6.23 -2.32
C PHE A 135 -0.97 7.20 -2.26
N HIS A 136 -2.19 6.71 -2.40
CA HIS A 136 -3.37 7.55 -2.33
C HIS A 136 -3.49 8.26 -0.96
N ILE A 137 -3.34 7.53 0.15
CA ILE A 137 -3.38 8.14 1.49
C ILE A 137 -2.16 9.03 1.73
N LEU A 138 -0.98 8.67 1.21
CA LEU A 138 0.22 9.47 1.29
C LEU A 138 0.07 10.81 0.57
N SER A 139 -0.70 10.87 -0.53
CA SER A 139 -1.01 12.13 -1.21
C SER A 139 -1.70 13.12 -0.28
N PHE A 140 -2.68 12.67 0.52
CA PHE A 140 -3.34 13.53 1.53
C PHE A 140 -2.36 14.01 2.59
N TYR A 141 -1.46 13.14 3.07
CA TYR A 141 -0.42 13.54 4.02
C TYR A 141 0.49 14.62 3.44
N CYS A 142 0.95 14.44 2.19
CA CYS A 142 1.79 15.42 1.48
C CYS A 142 1.06 16.76 1.31
N MET A 143 -0.21 16.74 0.93
CA MET A 143 -1.02 17.96 0.81
C MET A 143 -1.17 18.70 2.15
N ALA A 144 -1.41 17.97 3.24
CA ALA A 144 -1.45 18.58 4.58
C ALA A 144 -0.11 19.22 4.96
N ARG A 145 1.01 18.57 4.62
CA ARG A 145 2.37 19.09 4.83
C ARG A 145 2.64 20.33 3.96
N ALA A 146 2.15 20.34 2.72
CA ALA A 146 2.26 21.50 1.84
C ALA A 146 1.59 22.73 2.46
N ILE A 147 0.34 22.57 2.91
CA ILE A 147 -0.42 23.65 3.53
C ILE A 147 0.32 24.26 4.73
N GLU A 148 0.90 23.44 5.61
CA GLU A 148 1.69 23.93 6.76
C GLU A 148 2.95 24.69 6.34
N LYS A 149 3.55 24.36 5.23
CA LYS A 149 4.81 24.96 4.76
C LYS A 149 4.61 26.04 3.70
N ARG A 150 3.38 26.51 3.52
CA ARG A 150 2.99 27.48 2.48
C ARG A 150 3.87 28.73 2.45
N GLN A 151 4.38 29.19 3.59
CA GLN A 151 5.25 30.37 3.67
C GLN A 151 6.63 30.17 3.02
N ARG A 152 7.07 28.91 2.81
CA ARG A 152 8.35 28.57 2.17
C ARG A 152 8.06 27.99 0.79
N ALA A 153 8.03 28.82 -0.24
CA ALA A 153 7.57 28.49 -1.58
C ALA A 153 8.18 27.18 -2.16
N TRP A 154 9.49 26.96 -2.01
CA TRP A 154 10.16 25.78 -2.52
C TRP A 154 9.74 24.50 -1.77
N ILE A 155 9.55 24.57 -0.43
CA ILE A 155 9.10 23.42 0.38
C ILE A 155 7.64 23.13 0.07
N TYR A 156 6.81 24.16 -0.06
CA TYR A 156 5.43 24.05 -0.49
C TYR A 156 5.35 23.34 -1.85
N GLY A 157 6.11 23.80 -2.84
CA GLY A 157 6.16 23.22 -4.17
C GLY A 157 6.59 21.75 -4.15
N LEU A 158 7.60 21.40 -3.34
CA LEU A 158 8.05 20.01 -3.20
C LEU A 158 6.93 19.09 -2.65
N TRP A 159 6.26 19.48 -1.56
CA TRP A 159 5.20 18.67 -0.98
C TRP A 159 3.98 18.56 -1.89
N THR A 160 3.65 19.63 -2.63
CA THR A 160 2.55 19.61 -3.60
C THR A 160 2.87 18.66 -4.77
N LEU A 161 4.09 18.71 -5.28
CA LEU A 161 4.55 17.81 -6.34
C LEU A 161 4.52 16.35 -5.88
N LEU A 162 5.05 16.05 -4.69
CA LEU A 162 5.01 14.69 -4.12
C LEU A 162 3.57 14.20 -3.94
N GLY A 163 2.66 15.06 -3.43
CA GLY A 163 1.26 14.72 -3.31
C GLY A 163 0.59 14.41 -4.65
N ALA A 164 0.89 15.21 -5.69
CA ALA A 164 0.38 15.00 -7.03
C ALA A 164 0.90 13.69 -7.63
N VAL A 165 2.20 13.40 -7.52
CA VAL A 165 2.79 12.14 -7.99
C VAL A 165 2.15 10.93 -7.30
N CYS A 166 1.98 10.99 -5.96
CA CYS A 166 1.32 9.91 -5.22
C CYS A 166 -0.16 9.71 -5.59
N LEU A 167 -0.84 10.74 -6.11
CA LEU A 167 -2.24 10.65 -6.52
C LEU A 167 -2.40 10.02 -7.90
N VAL A 168 -1.39 10.17 -8.75
CA VAL A 168 -1.43 9.74 -10.16
C VAL A 168 -0.96 8.28 -10.32
N ILE A 169 -0.15 7.78 -9.38
CA ILE A 169 0.25 6.36 -9.32
C ILE A 169 -0.91 5.52 -8.76
#